data_fa531e11331cd5d93ee71951ca684523
#
_entry.id   fa531e11331cd5d93ee71951ca684523
#
_cell.length_a   1.000
_cell.length_b   1.000
_cell.length_c   1.000
_cell.angle_alpha   90.00
_cell.angle_beta   90.00
_cell.angle_gamma   90.00
#
_symmetry.space_group_name_H-M   'P 1'
#
loop_
_entity.id
_entity.type
_entity.pdbx_description
1 polymer ?
#
loop_
_entity_poly.entity_id
_entity_poly.type
_entity_poly.pdbx_seq_one_letter_code
_entity_poly.pdbx_strand_id
1 'polypeptide(L)'
;MRHALLGTLVLCAALAACNSDSNTTAGNTDGRTTPNEVEAVPTAFNIANQCVAIQSLANNKFVALSSDGSYGVTEATAVNAAPFFLKPTALGKYMIYNRDDAMMQAVGNSAGTPVGSSTAFSDSIEWAVQEDEKGRGGFSLTNTGNTMKLALLGFSNGLGTVESAGNSEETLFQFVKTTGCAEFPEISTNTEGRTFAGAGLNRAVKGFADVHNHITATTFLGGAHHGTPHHRFGVTQALGSCEANHGPMGRLDLVDNLFKFSPQASHDTEGWPTFRSWPAADALTHEGLYYKWLERAWQAGLRIFVTNLVENETLCNLVKVSKGRPLANCNEMESAVTQIEYVKQLESYIDAQEGGPGKGWFRIVTSPAEARKVINEGKLAVVLGIEISHLFNCGIKLGQNLCDEAEIDKQLDRLHALGVRQMFPIHEFDNAFGGNGIFDGAVLNVGNFLDSGAFWQTYDCPGGDNNYADYILRQPGAVMTSAPGLGNDPLTQALIANNPGVAPIYPTGENQRQCNRRGLTELGKYAFKRLMEKGIIIEVDHMELSIKGDLIEMADRQQPKYPLVSTHGAH
;
A
#
# COMPACT_ATOMS: atom_id res chain seq x y z
N MET A 1 16.35 -29.08 45.72
CA MET A 1 16.56 -28.13 46.81
C MET A 1 16.07 -26.78 46.33
N ARG A 2 15.03 -26.40 46.91
CA ARG A 2 14.37 -25.14 47.08
C ARG A 2 15.31 -23.93 47.16
N HIS A 3 14.99 -22.83 46.45
CA HIS A 3 14.75 -21.52 47.08
C HIS A 3 14.00 -20.61 46.13
N ALA A 4 12.83 -20.23 46.60
CA ALA A 4 12.01 -19.13 46.09
C ALA A 4 12.51 -17.82 46.72
N LEU A 5 12.39 -16.69 46.02
CA LEU A 5 12.34 -15.38 46.66
C LEU A 5 11.33 -14.47 45.94
N LEU A 6 10.38 -14.09 46.70
CA LEU A 6 9.41 -13.01 46.53
C LEU A 6 10.11 -11.64 46.49
N GLY A 7 9.42 -10.69 45.90
CA GLY A 7 9.68 -9.24 46.08
C GLY A 7 8.89 -8.45 45.08
N THR A 8 7.82 -8.00 45.32
CA THR A 8 7.17 -6.90 46.04
C THR A 8 6.54 -5.93 45.02
N LEU A 9 5.20 -6.00 44.93
CA LEU A 9 4.30 -4.99 44.37
C LEU A 9 4.44 -3.67 45.17
N VAL A 10 4.56 -2.53 44.48
CA VAL A 10 4.24 -1.23 45.02
C VAL A 10 3.09 -0.63 44.22
N LEU A 11 1.94 -0.62 44.87
CA LEU A 11 0.72 0.05 44.50
C LEU A 11 0.81 1.49 44.98
N CYS A 12 0.69 2.48 44.13
CA CYS A 12 0.35 3.84 44.55
C CYS A 12 -0.99 4.24 43.94
N ALA A 13 -2.00 4.18 44.77
CA ALA A 13 -3.27 4.85 44.58
C ALA A 13 -3.15 6.29 45.11
N ALA A 14 -3.58 7.27 44.34
CA ALA A 14 -3.87 8.60 44.82
C ALA A 14 -5.27 8.99 44.35
N LEU A 15 -6.11 9.18 45.36
CA LEU A 15 -7.52 9.50 45.30
C LEU A 15 -7.78 10.96 44.91
N ALA A 16 -8.93 11.12 44.32
CA ALA A 16 -9.67 12.33 44.00
C ALA A 16 -9.89 13.30 45.16
N ALA A 17 -9.98 14.56 44.86
CA ALA A 17 -10.81 15.49 45.58
C ALA A 17 -11.54 16.42 44.62
N CYS A 18 -12.86 16.20 44.55
CA CYS A 18 -13.82 17.20 44.07
C CYS A 18 -13.88 18.36 45.02
N ASN A 19 -13.95 19.58 44.53
CA ASN A 19 -14.71 20.61 45.21
C ASN A 19 -15.43 21.49 44.18
N SER A 20 -16.73 21.48 44.30
CA SER A 20 -17.68 22.42 43.75
C SER A 20 -17.60 23.73 44.53
N ASP A 21 -17.61 24.86 43.86
CA ASP A 21 -18.39 25.99 44.32
C ASP A 21 -18.68 26.99 43.18
N SER A 22 -19.87 27.33 43.20
CA SER A 22 -20.82 28.20 42.59
C SER A 22 -20.42 29.63 42.17
N ASN A 23 -21.03 30.04 41.05
CA ASN A 23 -21.62 31.34 40.73
C ASN A 23 -20.77 32.61 40.73
N THR A 24 -20.63 33.19 39.57
CA THR A 24 -21.11 34.58 39.31
C THR A 24 -21.29 34.82 37.82
N THR A 25 -22.47 35.27 37.46
CA THR A 25 -22.90 35.81 36.20
C THR A 25 -22.14 37.12 35.87
N ALA A 26 -21.51 37.16 34.71
CA ALA A 26 -21.29 38.41 34.02
C ALA A 26 -21.49 38.17 32.53
N GLY A 27 -22.54 38.67 31.96
CA GLY A 27 -22.80 38.66 30.54
C GLY A 27 -21.74 39.48 29.79
N ASN A 28 -21.18 38.89 28.79
CA ASN A 28 -20.52 39.62 27.72
C ASN A 28 -21.05 39.06 26.40
N THR A 29 -21.97 39.80 25.81
CA THR A 29 -22.48 39.61 24.47
C THR A 29 -21.40 40.07 23.49
N ASP A 30 -20.46 39.16 23.17
CA ASP A 30 -19.64 39.32 21.97
C ASP A 30 -20.34 38.62 20.81
N GLY A 31 -21.09 39.44 20.07
CA GLY A 31 -21.70 39.06 18.80
C GLY A 31 -20.62 38.79 17.72
N ARG A 32 -19.94 37.63 17.80
CA ARG A 32 -19.29 37.04 16.66
C ARG A 32 -20.31 36.22 15.92
N THR A 33 -20.99 36.83 14.96
CA THR A 33 -21.57 36.12 13.83
C THR A 33 -20.45 35.32 13.19
N THR A 34 -20.49 33.98 13.33
CA THR A 34 -19.76 33.10 12.45
C THR A 34 -20.06 33.54 11.02
N PRO A 35 -19.06 33.73 10.16
CA PRO A 35 -19.33 33.94 8.75
C PRO A 35 -20.22 32.78 8.31
N ASN A 36 -21.36 33.07 7.67
CA ASN A 36 -22.14 32.09 6.93
C ASN A 36 -21.14 31.36 6.03
N GLU A 37 -20.85 30.07 6.31
CA GLU A 37 -20.18 29.22 5.34
C GLU A 37 -21.08 29.28 4.11
N VAL A 38 -20.62 29.95 3.08
CA VAL A 38 -21.25 29.92 1.76
C VAL A 38 -21.19 28.46 1.36
N GLU A 39 -22.33 27.79 1.32
CA GLU A 39 -22.43 26.40 0.92
C GLU A 39 -21.77 26.27 -0.46
N ALA A 40 -20.69 25.49 -0.53
CA ALA A 40 -19.92 25.36 -1.75
C ALA A 40 -20.82 24.79 -2.84
N VAL A 41 -20.79 25.39 -4.02
CA VAL A 41 -21.54 24.90 -5.19
C VAL A 41 -21.13 23.43 -5.41
N PRO A 42 -22.10 22.49 -5.50
CA PRO A 42 -21.80 21.10 -5.75
C PRO A 42 -21.01 20.94 -7.05
N THR A 43 -19.93 20.14 -6.99
CA THR A 43 -19.14 19.73 -8.16
C THR A 43 -19.17 18.21 -8.25
N ALA A 44 -18.78 17.66 -9.40
CA ALA A 44 -18.67 16.21 -9.57
C ALA A 44 -17.71 15.51 -8.57
N PHE A 45 -16.96 16.28 -7.77
CA PHE A 45 -16.02 15.76 -6.79
C PHE A 45 -16.46 16.00 -5.34
N ASN A 46 -16.95 17.19 -4.99
CA ASN A 46 -17.23 17.55 -3.60
C ASN A 46 -18.52 16.95 -3.02
N ILE A 47 -19.25 16.17 -3.81
CA ILE A 47 -20.37 15.33 -3.37
C ILE A 47 -19.90 14.02 -2.73
N ALA A 48 -18.61 13.76 -2.70
CA ALA A 48 -18.00 12.57 -2.13
C ALA A 48 -18.38 12.38 -0.65
N ASN A 49 -18.75 11.12 -0.31
CA ASN A 49 -19.11 10.71 1.04
C ASN A 49 -20.28 11.52 1.66
N GLN A 50 -21.14 12.08 0.83
CA GLN A 50 -22.33 12.80 1.30
C GLN A 50 -23.59 11.94 1.27
N CYS A 51 -24.48 12.22 2.23
CA CYS A 51 -25.84 11.70 2.24
C CYS A 51 -26.74 12.67 1.47
N VAL A 52 -27.35 12.20 0.37
CA VAL A 52 -28.12 13.04 -0.55
C VAL A 52 -29.46 12.42 -0.92
N ALA A 53 -30.42 13.27 -1.26
CA ALA A 53 -31.59 12.94 -2.07
C ALA A 53 -31.31 13.33 -3.52
N ILE A 54 -31.71 12.50 -4.48
CA ILE A 54 -31.49 12.72 -5.91
C ILE A 54 -32.76 13.31 -6.53
N GLN A 55 -32.66 14.51 -7.13
CA GLN A 55 -33.76 15.21 -7.78
C GLN A 55 -33.58 15.22 -9.29
N SER A 56 -34.60 14.85 -10.04
CA SER A 56 -34.62 15.02 -11.51
C SER A 56 -34.95 16.47 -11.88
N LEU A 57 -34.19 17.06 -12.81
CA LEU A 57 -34.49 18.39 -13.34
C LEU A 57 -35.71 18.42 -14.27
N ALA A 58 -36.05 17.29 -14.90
CA ALA A 58 -37.13 17.22 -15.85
C ALA A 58 -38.54 17.41 -15.22
N ASN A 59 -38.73 16.95 -13.98
CA ASN A 59 -40.02 17.05 -13.30
C ASN A 59 -39.94 17.64 -11.89
N ASN A 60 -38.74 18.05 -11.45
CA ASN A 60 -38.45 18.61 -10.12
C ASN A 60 -38.84 17.68 -8.94
N LYS A 61 -38.98 16.36 -9.19
CA LYS A 61 -39.26 15.37 -8.16
C LYS A 61 -38.03 14.59 -7.78
N PHE A 62 -38.10 13.96 -6.61
CA PHE A 62 -37.03 13.18 -6.02
C PHE A 62 -37.20 11.69 -6.22
N VAL A 63 -36.09 10.97 -6.21
CA VAL A 63 -36.04 9.52 -6.32
C VAL A 63 -36.59 8.88 -5.04
N ALA A 64 -37.52 7.94 -5.22
CA ALA A 64 -38.03 7.03 -4.20
C ALA A 64 -37.51 5.61 -4.47
N LEU A 65 -37.33 4.84 -3.40
CA LEU A 65 -37.02 3.41 -3.46
C LEU A 65 -38.26 2.63 -3.04
N SER A 66 -38.75 1.78 -3.93
CA SER A 66 -39.89 0.88 -3.68
C SER A 66 -39.43 -0.37 -2.93
N SER A 67 -40.38 -1.07 -2.30
CA SER A 67 -40.11 -2.30 -1.53
C SER A 67 -39.64 -3.49 -2.40
N ASP A 68 -39.83 -3.41 -3.70
CA ASP A 68 -39.33 -4.40 -4.67
C ASP A 68 -37.92 -4.07 -5.20
N GLY A 69 -37.28 -3.02 -4.66
CA GLY A 69 -35.93 -2.57 -5.06
C GLY A 69 -35.90 -1.74 -6.35
N SER A 70 -37.07 -1.36 -6.90
CA SER A 70 -37.15 -0.46 -8.05
C SER A 70 -37.10 1.02 -7.61
N TYR A 71 -36.71 1.90 -8.55
CA TYR A 71 -36.60 3.33 -8.32
C TYR A 71 -37.62 4.11 -9.16
N GLY A 72 -38.35 5.01 -8.49
CA GLY A 72 -39.25 5.97 -9.13
C GLY A 72 -38.88 7.40 -8.80
N VAL A 73 -39.25 8.36 -9.65
CA VAL A 73 -39.03 9.80 -9.43
C VAL A 73 -40.36 10.44 -9.08
N THR A 74 -40.83 10.21 -7.86
CA THR A 74 -42.22 10.48 -7.44
C THR A 74 -42.37 11.43 -6.29
N GLU A 75 -41.34 11.56 -5.42
CA GLU A 75 -41.43 12.35 -4.18
C GLU A 75 -41.35 13.86 -4.45
N ALA A 76 -42.19 14.62 -3.76
CA ALA A 76 -42.23 16.07 -3.93
C ALA A 76 -41.17 16.82 -3.13
N THR A 77 -40.60 16.19 -2.09
CA THR A 77 -39.65 16.82 -1.17
C THR A 77 -38.48 15.89 -0.87
N ALA A 78 -37.31 16.46 -0.58
CA ALA A 78 -36.11 15.71 -0.21
C ALA A 78 -36.29 14.90 1.09
N VAL A 79 -37.15 15.33 2.01
CA VAL A 79 -37.41 14.66 3.29
C VAL A 79 -38.11 13.31 3.08
N ASN A 80 -38.97 13.21 2.09
CA ASN A 80 -39.72 11.99 1.75
C ASN A 80 -38.97 11.11 0.75
N ALA A 81 -37.91 11.61 0.14
CA ALA A 81 -37.11 10.91 -0.85
C ALA A 81 -36.29 9.77 -0.24
N ALA A 82 -35.89 8.81 -1.07
CA ALA A 82 -34.89 7.84 -0.66
C ALA A 82 -33.53 8.54 -0.43
N PRO A 83 -32.90 8.35 0.75
CA PRO A 83 -31.56 8.86 0.99
C PRO A 83 -30.52 7.92 0.37
N PHE A 84 -29.47 8.50 -0.20
CA PHE A 84 -28.37 7.79 -0.83
C PHE A 84 -27.03 8.28 -0.30
N PHE A 85 -26.14 7.36 0.06
CA PHE A 85 -24.76 7.67 0.34
C PHE A 85 -23.92 7.56 -0.95
N LEU A 86 -23.21 8.62 -1.27
CA LEU A 86 -22.36 8.68 -2.47
C LEU A 86 -20.94 8.23 -2.11
N LYS A 87 -20.66 6.94 -2.26
CA LYS A 87 -19.32 6.37 -2.01
C LYS A 87 -18.43 6.56 -3.23
N PRO A 88 -17.35 7.35 -3.16
CA PRO A 88 -16.41 7.49 -4.28
C PRO A 88 -15.68 6.17 -4.59
N THR A 89 -15.63 5.82 -5.87
CA THR A 89 -14.84 4.70 -6.40
C THR A 89 -13.57 5.18 -7.08
N ALA A 90 -13.63 6.36 -7.70
CA ALA A 90 -12.53 7.13 -8.27
C ALA A 90 -12.95 8.60 -8.36
N LEU A 91 -12.07 9.47 -8.85
CA LEU A 91 -12.40 10.88 -9.09
C LEU A 91 -13.59 11.01 -10.05
N GLY A 92 -14.67 11.61 -9.54
CA GLY A 92 -15.93 11.78 -10.28
C GLY A 92 -16.71 10.50 -10.55
N LYS A 93 -16.37 9.39 -9.91
CA LYS A 93 -17.11 8.12 -10.01
C LYS A 93 -17.59 7.66 -8.65
N TYR A 94 -18.81 7.12 -8.62
CA TYR A 94 -19.49 6.79 -7.37
C TYR A 94 -20.27 5.49 -7.44
N MET A 95 -20.32 4.78 -6.31
CA MET A 95 -21.44 3.91 -5.97
C MET A 95 -22.52 4.73 -5.29
N ILE A 96 -23.77 4.52 -5.67
CA ILE A 96 -24.94 5.16 -5.06
C ILE A 96 -25.56 4.14 -4.12
N TYR A 97 -25.24 4.24 -2.83
CA TYR A 97 -25.58 3.27 -1.79
C TYR A 97 -26.90 3.65 -1.12
N ASN A 98 -27.86 2.74 -1.10
CA ASN A 98 -29.19 3.00 -0.55
C ASN A 98 -29.32 2.51 0.91
N ARG A 99 -30.46 2.80 1.53
CA ARG A 99 -30.75 2.44 2.92
C ARG A 99 -30.91 0.93 3.20
N ASP A 100 -31.05 0.11 2.14
CA ASP A 100 -31.23 -1.34 2.24
C ASP A 100 -29.90 -2.08 1.99
N ASP A 101 -28.76 -1.41 2.22
CA ASP A 101 -27.39 -1.92 2.06
C ASP A 101 -27.09 -2.42 0.64
N ALA A 102 -27.71 -1.82 -0.36
CA ALA A 102 -27.52 -2.15 -1.76
C ALA A 102 -27.14 -0.93 -2.60
N MET A 103 -26.56 -1.17 -3.76
CA MET A 103 -26.11 -0.14 -4.69
C MET A 103 -27.09 -0.02 -5.87
N MET A 104 -27.31 1.20 -6.35
CA MET A 104 -28.06 1.45 -7.59
C MET A 104 -27.31 0.84 -8.78
N GLN A 105 -27.96 -0.02 -9.52
CA GLN A 105 -27.39 -0.82 -10.60
C GLN A 105 -28.08 -0.56 -11.94
N ALA A 106 -27.30 -0.44 -13.02
CA ALA A 106 -27.80 -0.56 -14.38
C ALA A 106 -28.01 -2.04 -14.71
N VAL A 107 -29.27 -2.44 -14.93
CA VAL A 107 -29.66 -3.87 -15.03
C VAL A 107 -29.40 -4.48 -16.40
N GLY A 108 -29.28 -3.69 -17.45
CA GLY A 108 -29.10 -4.17 -18.81
C GLY A 108 -28.42 -3.19 -19.74
N ASN A 109 -28.29 -3.59 -21.01
CA ASN A 109 -27.61 -2.81 -22.05
C ASN A 109 -28.57 -2.17 -23.06
N SER A 110 -29.87 -2.12 -22.77
CA SER A 110 -30.87 -1.54 -23.65
C SER A 110 -31.45 -0.26 -23.08
N ALA A 111 -31.68 0.71 -23.96
CA ALA A 111 -32.35 1.96 -23.59
C ALA A 111 -33.75 1.69 -23.04
N GLY A 112 -34.18 2.45 -22.04
CA GLY A 112 -35.44 2.29 -21.35
C GLY A 112 -35.48 1.18 -20.30
N THR A 113 -34.35 0.49 -20.04
CA THR A 113 -34.26 -0.51 -18.97
C THR A 113 -34.28 0.18 -17.60
N PRO A 114 -35.19 -0.20 -16.68
CA PRO A 114 -35.16 0.33 -15.32
C PRO A 114 -33.85 0.02 -14.59
N VAL A 115 -33.39 0.93 -13.74
CA VAL A 115 -32.32 0.63 -12.78
C VAL A 115 -32.88 -0.16 -11.61
N GLY A 116 -32.04 -1.01 -11.02
CA GLY A 116 -32.39 -1.83 -9.86
C GLY A 116 -31.38 -1.65 -8.73
N SER A 117 -31.56 -2.44 -7.66
CA SER A 117 -30.65 -2.53 -6.53
C SER A 117 -29.83 -3.82 -6.59
N SER A 118 -28.56 -3.76 -6.21
CA SER A 118 -27.66 -4.92 -6.15
C SER A 118 -26.74 -4.86 -4.95
N THR A 119 -26.48 -6.01 -4.34
CA THR A 119 -25.42 -6.20 -3.33
C THR A 119 -24.13 -6.75 -3.94
N ALA A 120 -24.17 -7.15 -5.24
CA ALA A 120 -23.01 -7.67 -5.95
C ALA A 120 -22.16 -6.52 -6.52
N PHE A 121 -20.85 -6.63 -6.39
CA PHE A 121 -19.89 -5.65 -6.89
C PHE A 121 -19.52 -5.93 -8.35
N SER A 122 -19.73 -4.95 -9.20
CA SER A 122 -19.39 -4.99 -10.63
C SER A 122 -19.40 -3.57 -11.22
N ASP A 123 -18.97 -3.40 -12.46
CA ASP A 123 -19.01 -2.09 -13.14
C ASP A 123 -20.44 -1.54 -13.30
N SER A 124 -21.44 -2.40 -13.24
CA SER A 124 -22.85 -1.99 -13.37
C SER A 124 -23.39 -1.15 -12.19
N ILE A 125 -22.69 -1.12 -11.06
CA ILE A 125 -23.05 -0.28 -9.89
C ILE A 125 -22.24 1.03 -9.83
N GLU A 126 -21.28 1.23 -10.72
CA GLU A 126 -20.43 2.41 -10.73
C GLU A 126 -20.94 3.44 -11.73
N TRP A 127 -21.05 4.68 -11.29
CA TRP A 127 -21.60 5.80 -12.06
C TRP A 127 -20.57 6.94 -12.13
N ALA A 128 -20.19 7.31 -13.36
CA ALA A 128 -19.42 8.52 -13.62
C ALA A 128 -20.35 9.73 -13.61
N VAL A 129 -20.07 10.69 -12.74
CA VAL A 129 -20.82 11.93 -12.56
C VAL A 129 -20.12 13.06 -13.29
N GLN A 130 -20.84 13.80 -14.12
CA GLN A 130 -20.35 14.94 -14.87
C GLN A 130 -21.31 16.10 -14.73
N GLU A 131 -20.76 17.31 -14.55
CA GLU A 131 -21.54 18.53 -14.53
C GLU A 131 -22.15 18.81 -15.90
N ASP A 132 -23.33 19.45 -15.93
CA ASP A 132 -23.97 19.82 -17.19
C ASP A 132 -23.17 20.93 -17.90
N GLU A 133 -22.64 20.62 -19.07
CA GLU A 133 -21.86 21.55 -19.88
C GLU A 133 -22.64 22.80 -20.34
N LYS A 134 -23.98 22.73 -20.34
CA LYS A 134 -24.86 23.83 -20.72
C LYS A 134 -25.22 24.76 -19.57
N GLY A 135 -24.68 24.50 -18.37
CA GLY A 135 -24.86 25.36 -17.19
C GLY A 135 -26.28 25.39 -16.61
N ARG A 136 -27.10 24.35 -16.85
CA ARG A 136 -28.45 24.20 -16.24
C ARG A 136 -28.40 23.82 -14.76
N GLY A 137 -27.20 23.58 -14.21
CA GLY A 137 -26.98 23.36 -12.78
C GLY A 137 -27.21 21.94 -12.30
N GLY A 138 -27.22 20.94 -13.20
CA GLY A 138 -27.37 19.52 -12.87
C GLY A 138 -26.16 18.67 -13.22
N PHE A 139 -26.27 17.40 -12.90
CA PHE A 139 -25.28 16.36 -13.18
C PHE A 139 -25.88 15.27 -14.06
N SER A 140 -25.12 14.81 -15.02
CA SER A 140 -25.40 13.55 -15.72
C SER A 140 -24.63 12.41 -15.08
N LEU A 141 -25.25 11.23 -15.01
CA LEU A 141 -24.64 10.02 -14.45
C LEU A 141 -24.55 8.97 -15.56
N THR A 142 -23.34 8.55 -15.90
CA THR A 142 -23.07 7.52 -16.90
C THR A 142 -22.56 6.27 -16.21
N ASN A 143 -23.24 5.14 -16.44
CA ASN A 143 -22.81 3.86 -15.89
C ASN A 143 -21.51 3.39 -16.55
N THR A 144 -20.53 2.94 -15.76
CA THR A 144 -19.23 2.55 -16.30
C THR A 144 -19.22 1.17 -16.96
N GLY A 145 -20.18 0.32 -16.61
CA GLY A 145 -20.29 -1.04 -17.17
C GLY A 145 -20.89 -1.10 -18.56
N ASN A 146 -21.92 -0.27 -18.85
CA ASN A 146 -22.64 -0.30 -20.13
C ASN A 146 -22.62 1.03 -20.88
N THR A 147 -21.98 2.07 -20.34
CA THR A 147 -21.87 3.42 -20.91
C THR A 147 -23.19 4.16 -21.12
N MET A 148 -24.29 3.70 -20.53
CA MET A 148 -25.60 4.32 -20.62
C MET A 148 -25.79 5.39 -19.54
N LYS A 149 -26.59 6.42 -19.85
CA LYS A 149 -26.93 7.49 -18.90
C LYS A 149 -28.15 7.16 -18.08
N LEU A 150 -28.12 7.52 -16.81
CA LEU A 150 -29.30 7.52 -15.95
C LEU A 150 -30.30 8.54 -16.47
N ALA A 151 -31.58 8.18 -16.49
CA ALA A 151 -32.64 9.04 -16.98
C ALA A 151 -33.98 8.81 -16.28
N LEU A 152 -34.81 9.86 -16.24
CA LEU A 152 -36.23 9.75 -15.96
C LEU A 152 -36.94 9.15 -17.19
N LEU A 153 -37.66 8.04 -16.99
CA LEU A 153 -38.46 7.40 -18.04
C LEU A 153 -39.85 8.03 -18.09
N GLY A 154 -40.15 8.79 -19.16
CA GLY A 154 -41.25 9.75 -19.26
C GLY A 154 -42.66 9.25 -19.00
N PHE A 155 -43.00 7.97 -19.30
CA PHE A 155 -44.35 7.46 -19.12
C PHE A 155 -44.65 6.82 -17.77
N SER A 156 -43.60 6.40 -17.02
CA SER A 156 -43.73 5.67 -15.76
C SER A 156 -43.28 6.44 -14.54
N ASN A 157 -42.68 7.60 -14.71
CA ASN A 157 -41.86 8.26 -13.68
C ASN A 157 -40.80 7.31 -13.07
N GLY A 158 -40.43 6.26 -13.74
CA GLY A 158 -39.39 5.32 -13.34
C GLY A 158 -38.00 5.88 -13.60
N LEU A 159 -37.04 5.39 -12.88
CA LEU A 159 -35.63 5.67 -13.14
C LEU A 159 -35.04 4.53 -13.98
N GLY A 160 -34.37 4.86 -15.06
CA GLY A 160 -33.79 3.86 -15.97
C GLY A 160 -32.57 4.38 -16.70
N THR A 161 -32.14 3.66 -17.74
CA THR A 161 -30.98 4.02 -18.55
C THR A 161 -31.37 4.32 -19.99
N VAL A 162 -30.68 5.31 -20.60
CA VAL A 162 -30.83 5.69 -22.01
C VAL A 162 -29.47 5.75 -22.70
N GLU A 163 -29.45 5.75 -24.04
CA GLU A 163 -28.19 5.89 -24.78
C GLU A 163 -27.47 7.20 -24.44
N SER A 164 -26.14 7.16 -24.43
CA SER A 164 -25.28 8.27 -23.98
C SER A 164 -25.41 9.57 -24.80
N ALA A 165 -25.98 9.53 -26.01
CA ALA A 165 -26.06 10.68 -26.92
C ALA A 165 -27.09 11.77 -26.52
N GLY A 166 -27.93 11.56 -25.48
CA GLY A 166 -28.94 12.51 -25.05
C GLY A 166 -28.44 13.44 -23.94
N ASN A 167 -28.46 14.76 -24.17
CA ASN A 167 -28.31 15.79 -23.13
C ASN A 167 -29.65 16.52 -22.95
N SER A 168 -30.68 15.77 -22.60
CA SER A 168 -32.01 16.28 -22.27
C SER A 168 -32.16 16.47 -20.75
N GLU A 169 -33.16 17.20 -20.32
CA GLU A 169 -33.41 17.43 -18.88
C GLU A 169 -33.71 16.11 -18.15
N GLU A 170 -34.25 15.11 -18.86
CA GLU A 170 -34.51 13.78 -18.31
C GLU A 170 -33.23 13.04 -17.84
N THR A 171 -32.06 13.42 -18.35
CA THR A 171 -30.76 12.85 -17.96
C THR A 171 -30.01 13.69 -16.93
N LEU A 172 -30.63 14.75 -16.41
CA LEU A 172 -30.01 15.66 -15.46
C LEU A 172 -30.63 15.56 -14.06
N PHE A 173 -29.75 15.48 -13.07
CA PHE A 173 -30.11 15.32 -11.68
C PHE A 173 -29.36 16.34 -10.80
N GLN A 174 -29.95 16.66 -9.66
CA GLN A 174 -29.31 17.42 -8.58
C GLN A 174 -29.17 16.54 -7.35
N PHE A 175 -28.12 16.79 -6.57
CA PHE A 175 -27.87 16.16 -5.27
C PHE A 175 -28.19 17.15 -4.16
N VAL A 176 -29.23 16.86 -3.39
CA VAL A 176 -29.67 17.70 -2.29
C VAL A 176 -29.29 17.02 -0.98
N LYS A 177 -28.52 17.68 -0.13
CA LYS A 177 -28.13 17.12 1.16
C LYS A 177 -29.33 16.70 1.98
N THR A 178 -29.25 15.51 2.56
CA THR A 178 -30.29 14.95 3.45
C THR A 178 -29.64 14.14 4.60
N THR A 179 -30.41 13.42 5.36
CA THR A 179 -29.98 12.56 6.47
C THR A 179 -30.65 11.19 6.36
N GLY A 180 -30.18 10.22 7.15
CA GLY A 180 -30.80 8.89 7.20
C GLY A 180 -30.27 7.91 6.16
N CYS A 181 -29.12 8.17 5.57
CA CYS A 181 -28.41 7.18 4.76
C CYS A 181 -27.94 6.01 5.63
N ALA A 182 -27.86 4.82 5.03
CA ALA A 182 -27.12 3.72 5.60
C ALA A 182 -25.62 4.06 5.66
N GLU A 183 -24.93 3.53 6.64
CA GLU A 183 -23.48 3.67 6.76
C GLU A 183 -22.80 2.68 5.81
N PHE A 184 -21.94 3.20 4.94
CA PHE A 184 -21.17 2.35 4.05
C PHE A 184 -20.07 1.61 4.84
N PRO A 185 -19.93 0.27 4.69
CA PRO A 185 -18.94 -0.50 5.44
C PRO A 185 -17.51 -0.02 5.15
N GLU A 186 -16.82 0.46 6.20
CA GLU A 186 -15.43 0.90 6.10
C GLU A 186 -14.74 0.82 7.48
N ILE A 187 -13.40 0.78 7.47
CA ILE A 187 -12.60 0.81 8.70
C ILE A 187 -12.64 2.22 9.29
N SER A 188 -13.03 2.32 10.54
CA SER A 188 -12.92 3.56 11.30
C SER A 188 -11.47 3.83 11.72
N THR A 189 -11.03 5.06 11.58
CA THR A 189 -9.72 5.48 12.11
C THR A 189 -9.71 5.53 13.64
N ASN A 190 -10.88 5.65 14.28
CA ASN A 190 -11.03 5.80 15.73
C ASN A 190 -10.10 6.89 16.31
N THR A 191 -9.99 8.01 15.60
CA THR A 191 -9.13 9.14 15.98
C THR A 191 -9.99 10.38 16.19
N GLU A 192 -9.57 11.22 17.13
CA GLU A 192 -10.19 12.50 17.43
C GLU A 192 -9.14 13.61 17.42
N GLY A 193 -9.57 14.85 17.15
CA GLY A 193 -8.72 16.02 17.17
C GLY A 193 -8.40 16.57 15.80
N ARG A 194 -7.43 17.49 15.75
CA ARG A 194 -6.99 18.14 14.52
C ARG A 194 -5.64 17.58 14.08
N THR A 195 -5.50 17.31 12.80
CA THR A 195 -4.22 16.98 12.19
C THR A 195 -3.25 18.16 12.26
N PHE A 196 -1.96 17.85 12.39
CA PHE A 196 -0.92 18.86 12.43
C PHE A 196 -0.77 19.53 11.06
N ALA A 197 -0.82 20.86 11.03
CA ALA A 197 -0.74 21.65 9.80
C ALA A 197 0.67 22.24 9.53
N GLY A 198 1.73 21.67 10.13
CA GLY A 198 3.11 22.15 9.94
C GLY A 198 3.48 23.38 10.77
N ALA A 199 4.79 23.60 10.91
CA ALA A 199 5.35 24.71 11.67
C ALA A 199 6.01 25.79 10.79
N GLY A 200 5.95 25.63 9.47
CA GLY A 200 6.56 26.50 8.46
C GLY A 200 7.71 25.81 7.71
N LEU A 201 7.91 26.21 6.44
CA LEU A 201 8.85 25.57 5.51
C LEU A 201 10.29 25.53 6.02
N ASN A 202 10.71 26.52 6.80
CA ASN A 202 12.07 26.68 7.34
C ASN A 202 12.17 26.20 8.81
N ARG A 203 11.16 25.51 9.32
CA ARG A 203 11.15 24.97 10.68
C ARG A 203 11.40 23.46 10.66
N ALA A 204 11.80 22.93 11.81
CA ALA A 204 11.90 21.49 12.00
C ALA A 204 10.51 20.83 11.81
N VAL A 205 10.48 19.73 11.07
CA VAL A 205 9.29 18.90 10.95
C VAL A 205 9.04 18.20 12.28
N LYS A 206 7.80 18.25 12.77
CA LYS A 206 7.36 17.50 13.95
C LYS A 206 6.57 16.29 13.52
N GLY A 207 6.84 15.15 14.15
CA GLY A 207 6.20 13.88 13.84
C GLY A 207 7.22 12.76 13.75
N PHE A 208 6.83 11.63 13.15
CA PHE A 208 7.72 10.51 12.92
C PHE A 208 7.72 10.14 11.42
N ALA A 209 8.67 9.30 11.04
CA ALA A 209 8.78 8.72 9.71
C ALA A 209 8.66 7.20 9.82
N ASP A 210 7.92 6.60 8.90
CA ASP A 210 8.05 5.20 8.54
C ASP A 210 8.90 5.14 7.28
N VAL A 211 10.09 4.60 7.42
CA VAL A 211 11.13 4.68 6.38
C VAL A 211 11.27 3.38 5.59
N HIS A 212 10.49 2.34 5.95
CA HIS A 212 10.52 1.04 5.28
C HIS A 212 9.18 0.31 5.39
N ASN A 213 8.48 0.21 4.27
CA ASN A 213 7.26 -0.58 4.17
C ASN A 213 6.95 -0.97 2.72
N HIS A 214 5.99 -1.88 2.52
CA HIS A 214 5.61 -2.47 1.24
C HIS A 214 4.10 -2.37 0.99
N ILE A 215 3.55 -1.14 0.98
CA ILE A 215 2.10 -0.94 0.81
C ILE A 215 1.56 -1.51 -0.51
N THR A 216 2.40 -1.75 -1.50
CA THR A 216 2.01 -2.30 -2.80
C THR A 216 2.38 -3.75 -3.00
N ALA A 217 2.69 -4.47 -1.91
CA ALA A 217 3.03 -5.90 -1.97
C ALA A 217 1.93 -6.81 -2.54
N THR A 218 0.75 -6.27 -2.84
CA THR A 218 -0.34 -6.97 -3.55
C THR A 218 0.12 -7.66 -4.84
N THR A 219 1.11 -7.09 -5.55
CA THR A 219 1.66 -7.68 -6.76
C THR A 219 2.88 -8.58 -6.50
N PHE A 220 3.40 -8.59 -5.29
CA PHE A 220 4.55 -9.37 -4.88
C PHE A 220 4.33 -10.87 -5.11
N LEU A 221 5.37 -11.55 -5.49
CA LEU A 221 5.36 -12.97 -5.86
C LEU A 221 4.29 -13.31 -6.90
N GLY A 222 4.10 -12.42 -7.89
CA GLY A 222 3.13 -12.59 -8.95
C GLY A 222 1.68 -12.51 -8.48
N GLY A 223 1.39 -11.83 -7.37
CA GLY A 223 0.06 -11.70 -6.78
C GLY A 223 -0.34 -12.89 -5.90
N ALA A 224 0.62 -13.57 -5.28
CA ALA A 224 0.37 -14.56 -4.24
C ALA A 224 -0.07 -13.90 -2.92
N HIS A 225 0.26 -12.65 -2.73
CA HIS A 225 -0.17 -11.82 -1.60
C HIS A 225 -1.69 -11.58 -1.66
N HIS A 226 -2.35 -11.64 -0.51
CA HIS A 226 -3.78 -11.42 -0.39
C HIS A 226 -4.09 -10.04 0.17
N GLY A 227 -5.15 -9.44 -0.36
CA GLY A 227 -5.60 -8.11 0.04
C GLY A 227 -4.94 -6.99 -0.76
N THR A 228 -5.44 -5.78 -0.58
CA THR A 228 -4.97 -4.58 -1.28
C THR A 228 -5.02 -3.36 -0.36
N PRO A 229 -4.13 -2.37 -0.51
CA PRO A 229 -4.14 -1.17 0.33
C PRO A 229 -5.38 -0.31 0.11
N HIS A 230 -6.09 -0.47 -0.98
CA HIS A 230 -7.40 0.11 -1.27
C HIS A 230 -8.11 -0.72 -2.34
N HIS A 231 -9.42 -0.58 -2.40
CA HIS A 231 -10.22 -1.11 -3.52
C HIS A 231 -11.34 -0.13 -3.83
N ARG A 232 -11.66 0.08 -5.13
CA ARG A 232 -12.72 1.02 -5.53
C ARG A 232 -14.07 0.74 -4.88
N PHE A 233 -14.36 -0.50 -4.57
CA PHE A 233 -15.59 -0.93 -3.91
C PHE A 233 -15.46 -1.09 -2.39
N GLY A 234 -14.42 -0.55 -1.77
CA GLY A 234 -14.26 -0.48 -0.32
C GLY A 234 -13.61 -1.70 0.33
N VAL A 235 -13.62 -1.72 1.65
CA VAL A 235 -12.88 -2.66 2.51
C VAL A 235 -13.29 -4.11 2.31
N THR A 236 -14.55 -4.40 2.05
CA THR A 236 -15.06 -5.76 1.84
C THR A 236 -14.41 -6.45 0.64
N GLN A 237 -14.03 -5.67 -0.37
CA GLN A 237 -13.33 -6.17 -1.55
C GLN A 237 -11.81 -6.10 -1.39
N ALA A 238 -11.31 -5.12 -0.64
CA ALA A 238 -9.88 -4.98 -0.36
C ALA A 238 -9.34 -6.06 0.57
N LEU A 239 -10.06 -6.36 1.64
CA LEU A 239 -9.62 -7.19 2.77
C LEU A 239 -10.64 -8.30 3.13
N GLY A 240 -11.33 -8.84 2.15
CA GLY A 240 -12.25 -9.96 2.34
C GLY A 240 -11.55 -11.28 2.65
N SER A 241 -12.23 -12.40 2.49
CA SER A 241 -11.66 -13.73 2.74
C SER A 241 -10.48 -14.04 1.79
N CYS A 242 -9.38 -14.58 2.34
CA CYS A 242 -8.23 -15.02 1.56
C CYS A 242 -8.39 -16.45 0.99
N GLU A 243 -9.51 -17.14 1.23
CA GLU A 243 -9.70 -18.55 0.83
C GLU A 243 -9.48 -18.78 -0.66
N ALA A 244 -9.90 -17.86 -1.51
CA ALA A 244 -9.70 -17.94 -2.96
C ALA A 244 -8.20 -17.95 -3.35
N ASN A 245 -7.36 -17.29 -2.57
CA ASN A 245 -5.91 -17.20 -2.79
C ASN A 245 -5.13 -18.29 -2.06
N HIS A 246 -5.45 -18.52 -0.79
CA HIS A 246 -4.69 -19.37 0.11
C HIS A 246 -5.35 -20.73 0.35
N GLY A 247 -6.49 -21.02 -0.29
CA GLY A 247 -7.25 -22.26 -0.16
C GLY A 247 -7.93 -22.41 1.19
N PRO A 248 -8.70 -23.50 1.38
CA PRO A 248 -9.41 -23.77 2.61
C PRO A 248 -8.46 -23.78 3.82
N MET A 249 -8.78 -23.01 4.86
CA MET A 249 -7.95 -22.85 6.06
C MET A 249 -6.52 -22.36 5.77
N GLY A 250 -6.29 -21.63 4.69
CA GLY A 250 -4.97 -21.09 4.34
C GLY A 250 -3.93 -22.14 3.92
N ARG A 251 -4.31 -23.39 3.69
CA ARG A 251 -3.36 -24.51 3.44
C ARG A 251 -2.58 -24.39 2.14
N LEU A 252 -3.02 -23.60 1.19
CA LEU A 252 -2.34 -23.35 -0.08
C LEU A 252 -1.51 -22.05 -0.08
N ASP A 253 -1.31 -21.45 1.08
CA ASP A 253 -0.35 -20.38 1.26
C ASP A 253 1.08 -20.96 1.35
N LEU A 254 1.61 -21.31 0.18
CA LEU A 254 2.87 -22.04 0.09
C LEU A 254 4.08 -21.19 0.51
N VAL A 255 3.98 -19.86 0.33
CA VAL A 255 5.06 -18.93 0.69
C VAL A 255 5.19 -18.84 2.20
N ASP A 256 4.09 -18.57 2.90
CA ASP A 256 4.08 -18.52 4.37
C ASP A 256 4.48 -19.88 4.98
N ASN A 257 3.97 -20.97 4.42
CA ASN A 257 4.31 -22.31 4.83
C ASN A 257 5.81 -22.63 4.63
N LEU A 258 6.42 -22.14 3.56
CA LEU A 258 7.85 -22.32 3.29
C LEU A 258 8.69 -21.54 4.33
N PHE A 259 8.39 -20.28 4.56
CA PHE A 259 9.12 -19.44 5.52
C PHE A 259 8.95 -19.92 6.97
N LYS A 260 7.80 -20.48 7.32
CA LYS A 260 7.54 -21.05 8.64
C LYS A 260 8.03 -22.51 8.79
N PHE A 261 8.62 -23.08 7.74
CA PHE A 261 9.02 -24.52 7.70
C PHE A 261 7.90 -25.47 8.16
N SER A 262 6.66 -25.12 7.91
CA SER A 262 5.50 -25.86 8.35
C SER A 262 4.57 -26.19 7.17
N PRO A 263 4.75 -27.34 6.51
CA PRO A 263 3.95 -27.71 5.33
C PRO A 263 2.46 -27.92 5.64
N GLN A 264 2.09 -27.88 6.92
CA GLN A 264 0.71 -28.00 7.40
C GLN A 264 0.22 -26.73 8.09
N ALA A 265 0.93 -25.62 7.95
CA ALA A 265 0.47 -24.37 8.51
C ALA A 265 -0.93 -24.04 7.98
N SER A 266 -1.78 -23.59 8.86
CA SER A 266 -3.13 -23.15 8.53
C SER A 266 -3.42 -21.86 9.26
N HIS A 267 -4.22 -21.02 8.64
CA HIS A 267 -4.71 -19.79 9.26
C HIS A 267 -6.19 -19.61 8.95
N ASP A 268 -6.88 -18.83 9.78
CA ASP A 268 -8.24 -18.45 9.52
C ASP A 268 -8.27 -17.54 8.28
N THR A 269 -9.08 -17.91 7.29
CA THR A 269 -9.15 -17.20 6.01
C THR A 269 -10.08 -15.99 6.04
N GLU A 270 -10.84 -15.78 7.12
CA GLU A 270 -11.74 -14.64 7.25
C GLU A 270 -10.95 -13.33 7.43
N GLY A 271 -11.19 -12.38 6.53
CA GLY A 271 -10.71 -11.01 6.63
C GLY A 271 -11.74 -10.09 7.29
N TRP A 272 -12.03 -8.95 6.65
CA TRP A 272 -13.04 -8.00 7.12
C TRP A 272 -14.42 -8.64 7.31
N PRO A 273 -15.12 -8.36 8.44
CA PRO A 273 -14.72 -7.54 9.59
C PRO A 273 -14.01 -8.31 10.71
N THR A 274 -13.79 -9.59 10.58
CA THR A 274 -13.41 -10.51 11.67
C THR A 274 -11.93 -10.47 12.02
N PHE A 275 -11.04 -10.51 11.02
CA PHE A 275 -9.57 -10.42 11.18
C PHE A 275 -8.98 -11.30 12.31
N ARG A 276 -9.12 -12.62 12.22
CA ARG A 276 -8.64 -13.52 13.28
C ARG A 276 -7.15 -13.86 13.19
N SER A 277 -6.65 -14.10 11.99
CA SER A 277 -5.29 -14.55 11.76
C SER A 277 -4.42 -13.53 11.04
N TRP A 278 -5.00 -12.53 10.42
CA TRP A 278 -4.31 -11.48 9.68
C TRP A 278 -5.12 -10.16 9.74
N PRO A 279 -4.53 -8.97 9.58
CA PRO A 279 -3.09 -8.75 9.42
C PRO A 279 -2.32 -9.05 10.71
N ALA A 280 -1.10 -9.59 10.57
CA ALA A 280 -0.20 -9.88 11.68
C ALA A 280 1.25 -9.76 11.19
N ALA A 281 2.18 -9.50 12.12
CA ALA A 281 3.59 -9.30 11.77
C ALA A 281 4.25 -10.53 11.11
N ASP A 282 3.71 -11.72 11.35
CA ASP A 282 4.17 -12.99 10.78
C ASP A 282 3.28 -13.51 9.65
N ALA A 283 2.26 -12.75 9.24
CA ALA A 283 1.38 -13.09 8.11
C ALA A 283 1.84 -12.39 6.83
N LEU A 284 3.05 -12.71 6.35
CA LEU A 284 3.79 -12.00 5.30
C LEU A 284 3.11 -12.01 3.92
N THR A 285 2.11 -12.84 3.72
CA THR A 285 1.37 -12.99 2.45
C THR A 285 0.02 -12.28 2.46
N HIS A 286 -0.20 -11.39 3.42
CA HIS A 286 -1.45 -10.64 3.59
C HIS A 286 -1.18 -9.13 3.68
N GLU A 287 -2.12 -8.35 3.13
CA GLU A 287 -2.05 -6.89 3.23
C GLU A 287 -2.15 -6.40 4.68
N GLY A 288 -1.16 -5.66 5.12
CA GLY A 288 -1.05 -5.09 6.46
C GLY A 288 -1.18 -3.57 6.50
N LEU A 289 -1.30 -2.90 5.35
CA LEU A 289 -1.22 -1.44 5.23
C LEU A 289 -2.43 -0.84 4.50
N TYR A 290 -3.64 -1.27 4.83
CA TYR A 290 -4.85 -0.68 4.27
C TYR A 290 -4.89 0.85 4.52
N TYR A 291 -5.35 1.62 3.52
CA TYR A 291 -5.23 3.09 3.55
C TYR A 291 -5.85 3.75 4.80
N LYS A 292 -6.89 3.17 5.39
CA LYS A 292 -7.49 3.68 6.64
C LYS A 292 -6.59 3.48 7.86
N TRP A 293 -5.77 2.43 7.89
CA TRP A 293 -4.76 2.26 8.95
C TRP A 293 -3.62 3.24 8.78
N LEU A 294 -3.22 3.52 7.53
CA LEU A 294 -2.24 4.55 7.22
C LEU A 294 -2.77 5.95 7.54
N GLU A 295 -4.05 6.22 7.27
CA GLU A 295 -4.72 7.47 7.66
C GLU A 295 -4.65 7.68 9.18
N ARG A 296 -4.93 6.64 9.96
CA ARG A 296 -4.79 6.67 11.43
C ARG A 296 -3.35 7.03 11.85
N ALA A 297 -2.34 6.41 11.23
CA ALA A 297 -0.93 6.71 11.51
C ALA A 297 -0.57 8.16 11.15
N TRP A 298 -1.06 8.66 10.02
CA TRP A 298 -0.89 10.07 9.62
C TRP A 298 -1.55 11.02 10.63
N GLN A 299 -2.77 10.75 11.04
CA GLN A 299 -3.47 11.53 12.07
C GLN A 299 -2.73 11.50 13.41
N ALA A 300 -2.07 10.38 13.75
CA ALA A 300 -1.25 10.23 14.95
C ALA A 300 0.14 10.88 14.86
N GLY A 301 0.55 11.40 13.69
CA GLY A 301 1.80 12.13 13.56
C GLY A 301 2.80 11.58 12.55
N LEU A 302 2.47 10.56 11.75
CA LEU A 302 3.28 10.14 10.62
C LEU A 302 3.37 11.26 9.59
N ARG A 303 4.58 11.62 9.15
CA ARG A 303 4.80 12.75 8.23
C ARG A 303 5.56 12.36 6.98
N ILE A 304 6.42 11.37 7.07
CA ILE A 304 7.17 10.82 5.95
C ILE A 304 6.89 9.31 5.93
N PHE A 305 6.57 8.80 4.76
CA PHE A 305 6.27 7.40 4.52
C PHE A 305 7.05 6.95 3.28
N VAL A 306 8.00 6.04 3.46
CA VAL A 306 8.76 5.48 2.35
C VAL A 306 8.19 4.12 2.00
N THR A 307 7.65 3.98 0.80
CA THR A 307 7.15 2.70 0.31
C THR A 307 8.12 2.09 -0.68
N ASN A 308 8.67 0.94 -0.33
CA ASN A 308 9.59 0.18 -1.15
C ASN A 308 8.81 -0.79 -2.05
N LEU A 309 8.99 -0.62 -3.35
CA LEU A 309 8.42 -1.49 -4.38
C LEU A 309 9.25 -2.78 -4.39
N VAL A 310 8.62 -3.91 -4.15
CA VAL A 310 9.31 -5.17 -3.88
C VAL A 310 8.89 -6.27 -4.84
N GLU A 311 9.85 -7.01 -5.37
CA GLU A 311 9.65 -8.26 -6.09
C GLU A 311 10.89 -9.13 -5.99
N ASN A 312 10.72 -10.44 -6.14
CA ASN A 312 11.80 -11.39 -6.27
C ASN A 312 11.46 -12.39 -7.39
N GLU A 313 12.17 -12.30 -8.50
CA GLU A 313 11.90 -13.07 -9.71
C GLU A 313 11.97 -14.58 -9.47
N THR A 314 12.97 -15.03 -8.73
CA THR A 314 13.18 -16.46 -8.45
C THR A 314 12.06 -17.03 -7.59
N LEU A 315 11.67 -16.34 -6.50
CA LEU A 315 10.57 -16.76 -5.65
C LEU A 315 9.23 -16.66 -6.38
N CYS A 316 9.01 -15.60 -7.13
CA CYS A 316 7.81 -15.43 -7.95
C CYS A 316 7.64 -16.60 -8.95
N ASN A 317 8.69 -17.00 -9.64
CA ASN A 317 8.65 -18.12 -10.57
C ASN A 317 8.38 -19.45 -9.88
N LEU A 318 8.88 -19.68 -8.66
CA LEU A 318 8.56 -20.86 -7.86
C LEU A 318 7.08 -20.92 -7.47
N VAL A 319 6.52 -19.80 -7.01
CA VAL A 319 5.09 -19.67 -6.67
C VAL A 319 4.22 -19.89 -7.91
N LYS A 320 4.61 -19.35 -9.06
CA LYS A 320 3.91 -19.51 -10.33
C LYS A 320 3.78 -20.97 -10.74
N VAL A 321 4.86 -21.75 -10.62
CA VAL A 321 4.82 -23.19 -10.89
C VAL A 321 3.87 -23.92 -9.94
N SER A 322 3.89 -23.57 -8.66
CA SER A 322 3.08 -24.24 -7.64
C SER A 322 1.57 -23.96 -7.76
N LYS A 323 1.17 -22.78 -8.20
CA LYS A 323 -0.25 -22.39 -8.30
C LYS A 323 -0.93 -22.84 -9.60
N GLY A 324 -0.16 -23.24 -10.62
CA GLY A 324 -0.71 -23.76 -11.88
C GLY A 324 -1.62 -22.79 -12.64
N ARG A 325 -1.56 -21.48 -12.33
CA ARG A 325 -2.33 -20.41 -12.97
C ARG A 325 -1.41 -19.31 -13.47
N PRO A 326 -1.80 -18.56 -14.50
CA PRO A 326 -1.05 -17.37 -14.87
C PRO A 326 -1.00 -16.40 -13.69
N LEU A 327 0.19 -16.03 -13.27
CA LEU A 327 0.46 -14.96 -12.33
C LEU A 327 0.94 -13.73 -13.10
N ALA A 328 1.06 -12.61 -12.40
CA ALA A 328 1.66 -11.40 -12.94
C ALA A 328 3.11 -11.66 -13.42
N ASN A 329 3.67 -10.70 -14.14
CA ASN A 329 5.05 -10.77 -14.59
C ASN A 329 6.01 -10.83 -13.40
N CYS A 330 6.89 -11.82 -13.36
CA CYS A 330 7.90 -11.98 -12.31
C CYS A 330 9.15 -11.11 -12.54
N ASN A 331 9.29 -10.42 -13.68
CA ASN A 331 10.41 -9.49 -13.86
C ASN A 331 10.32 -8.36 -12.83
N GLU A 332 11.35 -8.20 -12.02
CA GLU A 332 11.37 -7.32 -10.87
C GLU A 332 11.21 -5.85 -11.24
N MET A 333 11.87 -5.40 -12.32
CA MET A 333 11.77 -4.02 -12.80
C MET A 333 10.37 -3.69 -13.33
N GLU A 334 9.71 -4.61 -14.04
CA GLU A 334 8.36 -4.39 -14.55
C GLU A 334 7.30 -4.51 -13.43
N SER A 335 7.51 -5.40 -12.46
CA SER A 335 6.69 -5.45 -11.23
C SER A 335 6.77 -4.14 -10.46
N ALA A 336 7.98 -3.60 -10.25
CA ALA A 336 8.18 -2.31 -9.60
C ALA A 336 7.45 -1.17 -10.33
N VAL A 337 7.50 -1.12 -11.66
CA VAL A 337 6.77 -0.11 -12.45
C VAL A 337 5.25 -0.25 -12.25
N THR A 338 4.73 -1.47 -12.23
CA THR A 338 3.31 -1.74 -11.95
C THR A 338 2.93 -1.24 -10.54
N GLN A 339 3.79 -1.46 -9.55
CA GLN A 339 3.58 -0.98 -8.20
C GLN A 339 3.61 0.55 -8.10
N ILE A 340 4.45 1.26 -8.87
CA ILE A 340 4.41 2.73 -8.96
C ILE A 340 3.03 3.22 -9.39
N GLU A 341 2.47 2.63 -10.44
CA GLU A 341 1.14 3.00 -10.90
C GLU A 341 0.06 2.71 -9.85
N TYR A 342 0.25 1.64 -9.07
CA TYR A 342 -0.66 1.32 -7.97
C TYR A 342 -0.61 2.37 -6.83
N VAL A 343 0.58 2.88 -6.47
CA VAL A 343 0.71 3.98 -5.49
C VAL A 343 0.05 5.26 -6.01
N LYS A 344 0.18 5.58 -7.30
CA LYS A 344 -0.51 6.72 -7.92
C LYS A 344 -2.04 6.54 -7.93
N GLN A 345 -2.52 5.31 -8.15
CA GLN A 345 -3.94 5.01 -8.05
C GLN A 345 -4.45 5.20 -6.62
N LEU A 346 -3.67 4.79 -5.60
CA LEU A 346 -3.99 5.04 -4.20
C LEU A 346 -4.07 6.54 -3.88
N GLU A 347 -3.11 7.33 -4.35
CA GLU A 347 -3.15 8.81 -4.21
C GLU A 347 -4.43 9.39 -4.81
N SER A 348 -4.77 8.99 -6.05
CA SER A 348 -5.98 9.43 -6.74
C SER A 348 -7.27 8.94 -6.04
N TYR A 349 -7.27 7.72 -5.49
CA TYR A 349 -8.39 7.18 -4.73
C TYR A 349 -8.63 7.98 -3.44
N ILE A 350 -7.55 8.32 -2.71
CA ILE A 350 -7.66 9.17 -1.50
C ILE A 350 -8.14 10.59 -1.89
N ASP A 351 -7.69 11.13 -3.01
CA ASP A 351 -8.23 12.38 -3.55
C ASP A 351 -9.74 12.32 -3.78
N ALA A 352 -10.22 11.21 -4.33
CA ALA A 352 -11.65 11.00 -4.54
C ALA A 352 -12.43 10.93 -3.22
N GLN A 353 -11.88 10.27 -2.19
CA GLN A 353 -12.49 10.20 -0.86
C GLN A 353 -12.58 11.59 -0.19
N GLU A 354 -11.61 12.47 -0.45
CA GLU A 354 -11.50 13.80 0.16
C GLU A 354 -12.12 14.92 -0.69
N GLY A 355 -12.88 14.57 -1.74
CA GLY A 355 -13.70 15.50 -2.50
C GLY A 355 -12.96 16.22 -3.63
N GLY A 356 -11.92 15.65 -4.21
CA GLY A 356 -11.38 16.10 -5.48
C GLY A 356 -9.86 16.08 -5.64
N PRO A 357 -9.38 16.35 -6.85
CA PRO A 357 -7.95 16.34 -7.16
C PRO A 357 -7.13 17.22 -6.20
N GLY A 358 -6.07 16.66 -5.64
CA GLY A 358 -5.18 17.35 -4.71
C GLY A 358 -5.75 17.58 -3.30
N LYS A 359 -6.96 17.11 -3.01
CA LYS A 359 -7.60 17.26 -1.69
C LYS A 359 -7.14 16.23 -0.67
N GLY A 360 -6.75 15.05 -1.11
CA GLY A 360 -6.33 13.97 -0.24
C GLY A 360 -5.08 14.31 0.59
N TRP A 361 -4.91 13.55 1.64
CA TRP A 361 -3.82 13.69 2.61
C TRP A 361 -2.54 12.95 2.21
N PHE A 362 -2.58 12.00 1.30
CA PHE A 362 -1.48 11.17 0.80
C PHE A 362 -0.86 11.84 -0.43
N ARG A 363 0.45 12.15 -0.43
CA ARG A 363 1.12 12.87 -1.52
C ARG A 363 2.48 12.29 -1.87
N ILE A 364 2.62 11.80 -3.10
CA ILE A 364 3.91 11.38 -3.63
C ILE A 364 4.79 12.62 -3.83
N VAL A 365 6.02 12.56 -3.32
CA VAL A 365 7.00 13.65 -3.37
C VAL A 365 8.32 13.16 -3.97
N THR A 366 9.00 14.05 -4.68
CA THR A 366 10.24 13.75 -5.39
C THR A 366 11.45 14.57 -4.93
N SER A 367 11.22 15.44 -3.95
CA SER A 367 12.28 16.28 -3.37
C SER A 367 12.01 16.64 -1.90
N PRO A 368 13.04 16.96 -1.13
CA PRO A 368 12.88 17.46 0.25
C PRO A 368 12.04 18.74 0.34
N ALA A 369 12.10 19.60 -0.68
CA ALA A 369 11.30 20.83 -0.74
C ALA A 369 9.81 20.52 -0.88
N GLU A 370 9.44 19.59 -1.77
CA GLU A 370 8.06 19.11 -1.92
C GLU A 370 7.56 18.43 -0.65
N ALA A 371 8.38 17.57 -0.02
CA ALA A 371 8.03 16.92 1.23
C ALA A 371 7.71 17.94 2.32
N ARG A 372 8.55 18.99 2.49
CA ARG A 372 8.29 20.06 3.44
C ARG A 372 7.02 20.84 3.14
N LYS A 373 6.75 21.11 1.86
CA LYS A 373 5.51 21.80 1.42
C LYS A 373 4.29 20.95 1.80
N VAL A 374 4.27 19.69 1.41
CA VAL A 374 3.19 18.73 1.69
C VAL A 374 2.92 18.62 3.19
N ILE A 375 3.97 18.47 4.01
CA ILE A 375 3.83 18.38 5.47
C ILE A 375 3.28 19.68 6.06
N ASN A 376 3.68 20.85 5.54
CA ASN A 376 3.13 22.13 6.00
C ASN A 376 1.67 22.33 5.61
N GLU A 377 1.19 21.68 4.58
CA GLU A 377 -0.22 21.62 4.21
C GLU A 377 -1.01 20.64 5.10
N GLY A 378 -0.36 20.01 6.07
CA GLY A 378 -0.98 19.03 6.97
C GLY A 378 -1.14 17.64 6.35
N LYS A 379 -0.42 17.32 5.28
CA LYS A 379 -0.52 16.06 4.53
C LYS A 379 0.67 15.15 4.79
N LEU A 380 0.58 13.91 4.34
CA LEU A 380 1.63 12.89 4.39
C LEU A 380 2.50 12.97 3.14
N ALA A 381 3.81 13.12 3.33
CA ALA A 381 4.80 13.04 2.25
C ALA A 381 5.20 11.58 2.01
N VAL A 382 5.00 11.09 0.79
CA VAL A 382 5.26 9.70 0.39
C VAL A 382 6.43 9.65 -0.57
N VAL A 383 7.46 8.88 -0.23
CA VAL A 383 8.65 8.67 -1.04
C VAL A 383 8.58 7.27 -1.66
N LEU A 384 8.80 7.18 -2.96
CA LEU A 384 8.89 5.90 -3.64
C LEU A 384 10.31 5.35 -3.50
N GLY A 385 10.43 4.18 -2.88
CA GLY A 385 11.63 3.36 -2.81
C GLY A 385 11.51 2.14 -3.72
N ILE A 386 12.63 1.44 -3.96
CA ILE A 386 12.66 0.17 -4.70
C ILE A 386 13.62 -0.78 -4.03
N GLU A 387 13.17 -2.01 -3.81
CA GLU A 387 13.88 -3.08 -3.10
C GLU A 387 13.72 -4.39 -3.86
N ILE A 388 14.65 -4.63 -4.76
CA ILE A 388 14.65 -5.79 -5.65
C ILE A 388 16.07 -6.33 -5.85
N SER A 389 16.21 -7.61 -6.14
CA SER A 389 17.52 -8.23 -6.32
C SER A 389 18.17 -7.86 -7.66
N HIS A 390 17.36 -7.67 -8.70
CA HIS A 390 17.83 -7.34 -10.05
C HIS A 390 17.60 -5.88 -10.42
N LEU A 391 18.00 -4.97 -9.51
CA LEU A 391 17.91 -3.53 -9.81
C LEU A 391 18.56 -3.21 -11.16
N PHE A 392 17.85 -2.47 -12.02
CA PHE A 392 18.25 -2.15 -13.41
C PHE A 392 18.42 -3.38 -14.33
N ASN A 393 17.76 -4.50 -14.03
CA ASN A 393 17.96 -5.80 -14.68
C ASN A 393 19.40 -6.35 -14.50
N CYS A 394 20.10 -5.92 -13.47
CA CYS A 394 21.51 -6.22 -13.24
C CYS A 394 21.74 -7.48 -12.41
N GLY A 395 21.05 -8.57 -12.74
CA GLY A 395 21.35 -9.89 -12.21
C GLY A 395 22.68 -10.44 -12.70
N ILE A 396 23.05 -11.62 -12.18
CA ILE A 396 24.16 -12.43 -12.68
C ILE A 396 23.66 -13.83 -13.02
N LYS A 397 24.28 -14.47 -14.02
CA LYS A 397 24.03 -15.86 -14.35
C LYS A 397 25.32 -16.55 -14.71
N LEU A 398 25.64 -17.61 -13.94
CA LEU A 398 26.89 -18.37 -14.10
C LEU A 398 28.14 -17.45 -14.17
N GLY A 399 28.18 -16.44 -13.33
CA GLY A 399 29.27 -15.45 -13.24
C GLY A 399 29.26 -14.34 -14.31
N GLN A 400 28.28 -14.33 -15.20
CA GLN A 400 28.13 -13.30 -16.23
C GLN A 400 27.12 -12.23 -15.79
N ASN A 401 27.47 -10.96 -15.89
CA ASN A 401 26.54 -9.86 -15.66
C ASN A 401 25.48 -9.84 -16.77
N LEU A 402 24.22 -9.59 -16.38
CA LEU A 402 23.09 -9.47 -17.31
C LEU A 402 22.85 -8.03 -17.79
N CYS A 403 23.64 -7.07 -17.32
CA CYS A 403 23.57 -5.68 -17.71
C CYS A 403 24.96 -5.08 -17.91
N ASP A 404 24.98 -3.87 -18.45
CA ASP A 404 26.15 -3.01 -18.61
C ASP A 404 25.85 -1.57 -18.11
N GLU A 405 26.82 -0.67 -18.22
CA GLU A 405 26.69 0.73 -17.82
C GLU A 405 25.54 1.46 -18.56
N ALA A 406 25.34 1.14 -19.83
CA ALA A 406 24.28 1.77 -20.63
C ALA A 406 22.87 1.36 -20.16
N GLU A 407 22.67 0.08 -19.78
CA GLU A 407 21.40 -0.37 -19.21
C GLU A 407 21.17 0.25 -17.83
N ILE A 408 22.21 0.38 -16.99
CA ILE A 408 22.12 1.09 -15.69
C ILE A 408 21.61 2.52 -15.89
N ASP A 409 22.24 3.28 -16.78
CA ASP A 409 21.86 4.68 -17.04
C ASP A 409 20.41 4.78 -17.52
N LYS A 410 20.03 3.95 -18.48
CA LYS A 410 18.68 3.91 -19.05
C LYS A 410 17.61 3.61 -17.97
N GLN A 411 17.82 2.59 -17.15
CA GLN A 411 16.85 2.19 -16.14
C GLN A 411 16.81 3.17 -14.96
N LEU A 412 17.96 3.70 -14.55
CA LEU A 412 18.02 4.76 -13.54
C LEU A 412 17.25 6.01 -13.99
N ASP A 413 17.45 6.44 -15.23
CA ASP A 413 16.71 7.58 -15.79
C ASP A 413 15.20 7.30 -15.85
N ARG A 414 14.79 6.09 -16.24
CA ARG A 414 13.39 5.66 -16.24
C ARG A 414 12.77 5.72 -14.86
N LEU A 415 13.39 5.09 -13.86
CA LEU A 415 12.86 5.06 -12.48
C LEU A 415 12.85 6.44 -11.85
N HIS A 416 13.90 7.24 -12.05
CA HIS A 416 13.95 8.61 -11.56
C HIS A 416 12.83 9.48 -12.14
N ALA A 417 12.54 9.34 -13.44
CA ALA A 417 11.43 10.04 -14.13
C ALA A 417 10.06 9.58 -13.59
N LEU A 418 9.93 8.32 -13.18
CA LEU A 418 8.70 7.78 -12.56
C LEU A 418 8.51 8.21 -11.10
N GLY A 419 9.53 8.85 -10.48
CA GLY A 419 9.44 9.42 -9.13
C GLY A 419 10.16 8.63 -8.05
N VAL A 420 10.87 7.54 -8.37
CA VAL A 420 11.67 6.78 -7.38
C VAL A 420 12.80 7.64 -6.84
N ARG A 421 13.00 7.65 -5.52
CA ARG A 421 14.04 8.45 -4.83
C ARG A 421 14.85 7.69 -3.79
N GLN A 422 14.51 6.43 -3.50
CA GLN A 422 15.29 5.53 -2.65
C GLN A 422 15.50 4.21 -3.37
N MET A 423 16.69 3.60 -3.24
CA MET A 423 17.00 2.33 -3.90
C MET A 423 17.90 1.46 -3.03
N PHE A 424 17.59 0.17 -3.04
CA PHE A 424 18.44 -0.92 -2.56
C PHE A 424 19.23 -1.45 -3.76
N PRO A 425 20.52 -1.15 -3.91
CA PRO A 425 21.30 -1.65 -5.04
C PRO A 425 21.52 -3.16 -5.01
N ILE A 426 21.50 -3.74 -3.83
CA ILE A 426 21.66 -5.17 -3.58
C ILE A 426 20.56 -5.57 -2.59
N HIS A 427 19.87 -6.69 -2.84
CA HIS A 427 18.80 -7.17 -1.98
C HIS A 427 19.04 -8.64 -1.56
N GLU A 428 18.20 -9.58 -1.91
CA GLU A 428 18.22 -10.95 -1.39
C GLU A 428 19.29 -11.88 -2.01
N PHE A 429 19.73 -11.58 -3.23
CA PHE A 429 20.68 -12.40 -3.97
C PHE A 429 21.87 -11.60 -4.48
N ASP A 430 22.98 -12.30 -4.76
CA ASP A 430 24.11 -11.72 -5.45
C ASP A 430 23.69 -11.18 -6.80
N ASN A 431 24.14 -9.97 -7.13
CA ASN A 431 23.86 -9.38 -8.42
C ASN A 431 25.11 -8.81 -9.10
N ALA A 432 24.94 -8.10 -10.21
CA ALA A 432 26.06 -7.55 -10.96
C ALA A 432 26.86 -6.49 -10.18
N PHE A 433 26.29 -5.90 -9.13
CA PHE A 433 26.95 -4.87 -8.31
C PHE A 433 27.80 -5.44 -7.19
N GLY A 434 27.40 -6.59 -6.63
CA GLY A 434 28.11 -7.21 -5.52
C GLY A 434 27.33 -8.32 -4.86
N GLY A 435 27.81 -8.74 -3.69
CA GLY A 435 27.19 -9.76 -2.85
C GLY A 435 26.21 -9.20 -1.86
N ASN A 436 25.14 -9.96 -1.59
CA ASN A 436 24.21 -9.64 -0.52
C ASN A 436 24.70 -10.14 0.83
N GLY A 437 24.18 -9.56 1.92
CA GLY A 437 24.35 -10.08 3.27
C GLY A 437 23.60 -11.41 3.42
N ILE A 438 24.17 -12.33 4.17
CA ILE A 438 23.59 -13.66 4.38
C ILE A 438 22.70 -13.61 5.62
N PHE A 439 21.39 -13.52 5.44
CA PHE A 439 20.40 -13.46 6.53
C PHE A 439 19.78 -14.81 6.87
N ASP A 440 19.54 -15.65 5.87
CA ASP A 440 19.03 -17.01 6.02
C ASP A 440 19.87 -17.98 5.19
N GLY A 441 20.44 -18.97 5.86
CA GLY A 441 21.39 -19.89 5.24
C GLY A 441 20.76 -20.99 4.40
N ALA A 442 19.51 -21.32 4.64
CA ALA A 442 18.87 -22.47 3.96
C ALA A 442 18.12 -22.03 2.71
N VAL A 443 17.03 -21.30 2.88
CA VAL A 443 16.13 -20.94 1.78
C VAL A 443 16.79 -19.96 0.82
N LEU A 444 17.43 -18.92 1.34
CA LEU A 444 18.03 -17.89 0.48
C LEU A 444 19.30 -18.37 -0.21
N ASN A 445 20.08 -19.29 0.38
CA ASN A 445 21.24 -19.88 -0.32
C ASN A 445 20.81 -20.73 -1.53
N VAL A 446 19.73 -21.49 -1.38
CA VAL A 446 19.12 -22.20 -2.51
C VAL A 446 18.54 -21.20 -3.51
N GLY A 447 17.89 -20.14 -3.04
CA GLY A 447 17.41 -19.06 -3.88
C GLY A 447 18.54 -18.43 -4.70
N ASN A 448 19.65 -18.09 -4.08
CA ASN A 448 20.84 -17.56 -4.76
C ASN A 448 21.37 -18.51 -5.84
N PHE A 449 21.38 -19.83 -5.55
CA PHE A 449 21.78 -20.85 -6.55
C PHE A 449 20.80 -20.88 -7.74
N LEU A 450 19.49 -20.90 -7.46
CA LEU A 450 18.48 -20.91 -8.54
C LEU A 450 18.52 -19.62 -9.37
N ASP A 451 18.80 -18.50 -8.72
CA ASP A 451 18.90 -17.20 -9.33
C ASP A 451 20.20 -17.06 -10.16
N SER A 452 21.35 -17.13 -9.51
CA SER A 452 22.65 -16.83 -10.10
C SER A 452 23.33 -18.04 -10.77
N GLY A 453 22.91 -19.26 -10.44
CA GLY A 453 23.58 -20.50 -10.83
C GLY A 453 24.74 -20.90 -9.92
N ALA A 454 24.91 -20.21 -8.78
CA ALA A 454 25.97 -20.48 -7.80
C ALA A 454 25.46 -20.36 -6.37
N PHE A 455 25.90 -21.26 -5.49
CA PHE A 455 25.76 -21.04 -4.05
C PHE A 455 26.70 -19.93 -3.60
N TRP A 456 26.36 -19.24 -2.52
CA TRP A 456 27.28 -18.29 -1.91
C TRP A 456 28.64 -18.93 -1.63
N GLN A 457 29.69 -18.21 -1.95
CA GLN A 457 31.03 -18.49 -1.47
C GLN A 457 31.28 -17.61 -0.26
N THR A 458 31.76 -18.19 0.84
CA THR A 458 31.85 -17.46 2.11
C THR A 458 33.28 -17.37 2.65
N TYR A 459 33.46 -16.52 3.63
CA TYR A 459 34.65 -16.41 4.47
C TYR A 459 34.22 -16.17 5.89
N ASP A 460 35.12 -16.45 6.87
CA ASP A 460 34.85 -16.13 8.26
C ASP A 460 34.73 -14.62 8.42
N CYS A 461 33.56 -14.16 8.90
CA CYS A 461 33.38 -12.74 9.14
C CYS A 461 34.44 -12.20 10.10
N PRO A 462 35.01 -11.01 9.88
CA PRO A 462 35.97 -10.43 10.80
C PRO A 462 35.33 -10.27 12.19
N GLY A 463 35.99 -10.85 13.18
CA GLY A 463 35.62 -10.71 14.59
C GLY A 463 36.38 -9.53 15.24
N GLY A 464 35.79 -8.86 16.19
CA GLY A 464 36.44 -7.81 16.94
C GLY A 464 35.49 -7.12 17.93
N ASP A 465 36.02 -6.48 18.95
CA ASP A 465 35.27 -5.93 20.08
C ASP A 465 34.35 -4.75 19.75
N ASN A 466 34.35 -4.25 18.48
CA ASN A 466 33.49 -3.17 17.98
C ASN A 466 32.69 -3.65 16.77
N ASN A 467 31.94 -4.65 16.93
CA ASN A 467 31.48 -5.50 15.89
C ASN A 467 30.25 -5.04 15.11
N TYR A 468 30.48 -4.43 13.97
CA TYR A 468 29.47 -4.39 12.89
C TYR A 468 28.99 -5.81 12.53
N ALA A 469 29.88 -6.78 12.45
CA ALA A 469 29.53 -8.17 12.20
C ALA A 469 28.61 -8.78 13.27
N ASP A 470 28.84 -8.50 14.55
CA ASP A 470 27.97 -8.95 15.65
C ASP A 470 26.56 -8.38 15.58
N TYR A 471 26.44 -7.15 15.08
CA TYR A 471 25.15 -6.47 14.97
C TYR A 471 24.31 -7.05 13.81
N ILE A 472 24.93 -7.28 12.67
CA ILE A 472 24.29 -7.82 11.47
C ILE A 472 23.95 -9.31 11.63
N LEU A 473 24.77 -10.06 12.36
CA LEU A 473 24.68 -11.52 12.50
C LEU A 473 23.89 -11.99 13.73
N ARG A 474 23.35 -11.07 14.54
CA ARG A 474 22.48 -11.41 15.68
C ARG A 474 21.05 -11.74 15.31
N GLN A 475 20.70 -11.66 14.06
CA GLN A 475 19.36 -12.03 13.59
C GLN A 475 19.09 -13.51 13.80
N PRO A 476 17.85 -13.87 14.17
CA PRO A 476 17.40 -15.24 14.09
C PRO A 476 17.52 -15.71 12.63
N GLY A 477 18.46 -16.57 12.34
CA GLY A 477 18.77 -16.98 10.98
C GLY A 477 20.17 -16.62 10.50
N ALA A 478 20.93 -15.82 11.26
CA ALA A 478 22.34 -15.60 10.98
C ALA A 478 23.06 -16.93 10.93
N VAL A 479 23.65 -17.19 9.79
CA VAL A 479 24.11 -18.48 9.35
C VAL A 479 25.20 -19.01 10.26
N MET A 480 24.82 -19.99 11.02
CA MET A 480 25.74 -20.81 11.80
C MET A 480 26.08 -22.05 11.00
N THR A 481 27.35 -22.35 10.81
CA THR A 481 27.80 -23.57 10.13
C THR A 481 27.46 -24.89 10.88
N SER A 482 26.90 -24.79 12.09
CA SER A 482 26.68 -25.93 13.01
C SER A 482 25.25 -26.34 13.29
N ALA A 483 24.25 -25.61 12.81
CA ALA A 483 22.82 -25.98 12.95
C ALA A 483 22.20 -26.14 11.57
N PRO A 484 20.94 -26.52 11.35
CA PRO A 484 20.41 -26.62 10.00
C PRO A 484 20.57 -25.29 9.28
N GLY A 485 21.77 -24.98 8.91
CA GLY A 485 22.29 -23.75 8.38
C GLY A 485 22.99 -24.02 7.07
N LEU A 486 23.77 -23.05 6.64
CA LEU A 486 24.43 -22.94 5.36
C LEU A 486 25.02 -24.26 4.87
N GLY A 487 24.42 -24.89 3.90
CA GLY A 487 24.91 -26.12 3.28
C GLY A 487 24.58 -27.44 4.01
N ASN A 488 24.06 -27.39 5.21
CA ASN A 488 23.71 -28.62 5.99
C ASN A 488 22.21 -28.94 5.94
N ASP A 489 21.40 -28.08 5.34
CA ASP A 489 19.98 -28.34 5.17
C ASP A 489 19.72 -29.38 4.06
N PRO A 490 18.64 -30.17 4.17
CA PRO A 490 18.34 -31.26 3.23
C PRO A 490 18.19 -30.81 1.78
N LEU A 491 17.70 -29.57 1.55
CA LEU A 491 17.45 -29.04 0.21
C LEU A 491 18.78 -28.70 -0.47
N THR A 492 19.66 -27.97 0.21
CA THR A 492 21.02 -27.69 -0.29
C THR A 492 21.80 -28.98 -0.54
N GLN A 493 21.75 -29.97 0.37
CA GLN A 493 22.41 -31.26 0.19
C GLN A 493 21.87 -32.03 -1.01
N ALA A 494 20.57 -32.02 -1.25
CA ALA A 494 19.97 -32.65 -2.42
C ALA A 494 20.43 -32.00 -3.73
N LEU A 495 20.53 -30.66 -3.75
CA LEU A 495 21.02 -29.94 -4.90
C LEU A 495 22.50 -30.18 -5.20
N ILE A 496 23.36 -30.22 -4.16
CA ILE A 496 24.79 -30.52 -4.27
C ILE A 496 24.97 -31.96 -4.76
N ALA A 497 24.21 -32.93 -4.25
CA ALA A 497 24.29 -34.33 -4.68
C ALA A 497 24.00 -34.51 -6.16
N ASN A 498 23.12 -33.68 -6.73
CA ASN A 498 22.78 -33.69 -8.15
C ASN A 498 23.70 -32.79 -9.01
N ASN A 499 24.44 -31.88 -8.38
CA ASN A 499 25.32 -30.90 -9.04
C ASN A 499 26.66 -30.77 -8.31
N PRO A 500 27.48 -31.80 -8.23
CA PRO A 500 28.69 -31.81 -7.38
C PRO A 500 29.74 -30.78 -7.79
N GLY A 501 29.70 -30.28 -9.05
CA GLY A 501 30.62 -29.25 -9.53
C GLY A 501 30.31 -27.82 -9.02
N VAL A 502 29.17 -27.62 -8.35
CA VAL A 502 28.75 -26.29 -7.84
C VAL A 502 28.72 -26.28 -6.31
N ALA A 503 29.29 -27.31 -5.65
CA ALA A 503 29.32 -27.39 -4.19
C ALA A 503 29.93 -26.13 -3.57
N PRO A 504 29.28 -25.50 -2.59
CA PRO A 504 29.78 -24.30 -1.94
C PRO A 504 31.01 -24.58 -1.09
N ILE A 505 31.87 -23.59 -0.94
CA ILE A 505 33.00 -23.63 -0.01
C ILE A 505 32.64 -22.82 1.20
N TYR A 506 32.41 -23.53 2.33
CA TYR A 506 32.15 -22.91 3.62
C TYR A 506 33.33 -23.17 4.56
N PRO A 507 34.17 -22.17 4.87
CA PRO A 507 35.24 -22.33 5.84
C PRO A 507 34.67 -22.71 7.20
N THR A 508 35.34 -23.63 7.88
CA THR A 508 35.03 -24.01 9.26
C THR A 508 35.93 -23.22 10.23
N GLY A 509 35.62 -21.92 10.39
CA GLY A 509 36.37 -21.06 11.29
C GLY A 509 35.92 -21.14 12.75
N GLU A 510 36.73 -20.59 13.66
CA GLU A 510 36.42 -20.56 15.09
C GLU A 510 35.14 -19.77 15.41
N ASN A 511 34.82 -18.78 14.63
CA ASN A 511 33.68 -17.87 14.88
C ASN A 511 32.35 -18.38 14.34
N GLN A 512 32.32 -19.45 13.55
CA GLN A 512 31.10 -20.02 12.93
C GLN A 512 30.20 -19.03 12.19
N ARG A 513 30.69 -17.83 11.88
CA ARG A 513 29.95 -16.77 11.20
C ARG A 513 30.53 -16.59 9.80
N GLN A 514 29.66 -16.66 8.82
CA GLN A 514 30.06 -16.63 7.43
C GLN A 514 29.55 -15.35 6.76
N CYS A 515 30.47 -14.60 6.18
CA CYS A 515 30.19 -13.45 5.32
C CYS A 515 30.29 -13.85 3.84
N ASN A 516 29.55 -13.20 2.98
CA ASN A 516 29.60 -13.41 1.55
C ASN A 516 30.95 -12.93 0.99
N ARG A 517 31.62 -13.79 0.22
CA ARG A 517 32.94 -13.45 -0.37
C ARG A 517 32.83 -12.51 -1.56
N ARG A 518 31.66 -12.34 -2.14
CA ARG A 518 31.45 -11.44 -3.29
C ARG A 518 31.45 -10.00 -2.80
N GLY A 519 32.54 -9.29 -3.05
CA GLY A 519 32.69 -7.86 -2.77
C GLY A 519 32.07 -6.97 -3.84
N LEU A 520 32.29 -5.65 -3.71
CA LEU A 520 31.86 -4.64 -4.65
C LEU A 520 32.55 -4.81 -6.01
N THR A 521 31.78 -4.89 -7.09
CA THR A 521 32.30 -4.99 -8.46
C THR A 521 32.58 -3.61 -9.06
N GLU A 522 33.30 -3.55 -10.19
CA GLU A 522 33.50 -2.28 -10.92
C GLU A 522 32.15 -1.74 -11.44
N LEU A 523 31.25 -2.61 -11.89
CA LEU A 523 29.91 -2.20 -12.30
C LEU A 523 29.09 -1.68 -11.11
N GLY A 524 29.25 -2.26 -9.92
CA GLY A 524 28.68 -1.74 -8.68
C GLY A 524 29.18 -0.35 -8.30
N LYS A 525 30.50 -0.12 -8.42
CA LYS A 525 31.08 1.22 -8.21
C LYS A 525 30.50 2.24 -9.19
N TYR A 526 30.35 1.85 -10.46
CA TYR A 526 29.69 2.68 -11.45
C TYR A 526 28.25 3.01 -11.05
N ALA A 527 27.46 1.99 -10.71
CA ALA A 527 26.07 2.17 -10.30
C ALA A 527 25.94 3.12 -9.08
N PHE A 528 26.73 2.91 -8.03
CA PHE A 528 26.70 3.77 -6.84
C PHE A 528 27.05 5.23 -7.16
N LYS A 529 28.03 5.44 -8.01
CA LYS A 529 28.38 6.79 -8.48
C LYS A 529 27.18 7.43 -9.20
N ARG A 530 26.52 6.72 -10.11
CA ARG A 530 25.36 7.22 -10.85
C ARG A 530 24.17 7.51 -9.94
N LEU A 531 23.93 6.67 -8.93
CA LEU A 531 22.90 6.92 -7.90
C LEU A 531 23.18 8.22 -7.13
N MET A 532 24.43 8.45 -6.70
CA MET A 532 24.83 9.68 -6.01
C MET A 532 24.67 10.91 -6.92
N GLU A 533 25.06 10.82 -8.19
CA GLU A 533 24.91 11.91 -9.16
C GLU A 533 23.43 12.27 -9.42
N LYS A 534 22.53 11.32 -9.32
CA LYS A 534 21.07 11.52 -9.46
C LYS A 534 20.38 11.94 -8.14
N GLY A 535 21.09 11.97 -7.03
CA GLY A 535 20.52 12.32 -5.72
C GLY A 535 19.56 11.26 -5.16
N ILE A 536 19.81 9.99 -5.47
CA ILE A 536 19.00 8.86 -4.97
C ILE A 536 19.43 8.51 -3.54
N ILE A 537 18.51 8.40 -2.62
CA ILE A 537 18.76 7.87 -1.28
C ILE A 537 19.21 6.41 -1.42
N ILE A 538 20.45 6.12 -1.03
CA ILE A 538 21.03 4.77 -1.16
C ILE A 538 20.86 4.04 0.16
N GLU A 539 20.19 2.90 0.08
CA GLU A 539 19.98 1.99 1.20
C GLU A 539 21.13 0.99 1.30
N VAL A 540 21.68 0.82 2.51
CA VAL A 540 22.84 -0.05 2.74
C VAL A 540 22.49 -1.42 3.32
N ASP A 541 21.25 -1.61 3.75
CA ASP A 541 20.82 -2.92 4.25
C ASP A 541 20.88 -3.96 3.11
N HIS A 542 20.87 -5.22 3.45
CA HIS A 542 21.08 -6.34 2.53
C HIS A 542 22.45 -6.43 1.85
N MET A 543 23.29 -5.39 1.85
CA MET A 543 24.63 -5.49 1.29
C MET A 543 25.56 -6.31 2.18
N GLU A 544 26.50 -7.02 1.55
CA GLU A 544 27.62 -7.64 2.24
C GLU A 544 28.46 -6.58 2.98
N LEU A 545 29.06 -6.98 4.11
CA LEU A 545 29.73 -6.07 5.04
C LEU A 545 30.88 -5.25 4.41
N SER A 546 31.70 -5.86 3.55
CA SER A 546 32.80 -5.14 2.88
C SER A 546 32.28 -4.11 1.90
N ILE A 547 31.17 -4.39 1.23
CA ILE A 547 30.51 -3.44 0.31
C ILE A 547 30.00 -2.22 1.06
N LYS A 548 29.42 -2.42 2.27
CA LYS A 548 29.01 -1.28 3.13
C LYS A 548 30.20 -0.37 3.42
N GLY A 549 31.35 -0.95 3.75
CA GLY A 549 32.60 -0.21 3.97
C GLY A 549 33.04 0.60 2.76
N ASP A 550 33.11 -0.07 1.60
CA ASP A 550 33.49 0.58 0.33
C ASP A 550 32.55 1.73 -0.03
N LEU A 551 31.23 1.52 0.14
CA LEU A 551 30.23 2.54 -0.16
C LEU A 551 30.32 3.74 0.80
N ILE A 552 30.54 3.50 2.10
CA ILE A 552 30.77 4.57 3.10
C ILE A 552 31.97 5.41 2.68
N GLU A 553 33.09 4.79 2.26
CA GLU A 553 34.25 5.53 1.76
C GLU A 553 33.93 6.31 0.48
N MET A 554 33.16 5.74 -0.46
CA MET A 554 32.74 6.45 -1.66
C MET A 554 31.88 7.67 -1.33
N ALA A 555 30.94 7.52 -0.41
CA ALA A 555 30.05 8.59 0.05
C ALA A 555 30.80 9.70 0.80
N ASP A 556 31.79 9.34 1.65
CA ASP A 556 32.62 10.28 2.41
C ASP A 556 33.54 11.14 1.53
N ARG A 557 33.94 10.64 0.37
CA ARG A 557 34.74 11.36 -0.63
C ARG A 557 33.93 12.38 -1.47
N GLN A 558 32.59 12.34 -1.41
CA GLN A 558 31.77 13.34 -2.10
C GLN A 558 31.87 14.72 -1.42
N GLN A 559 31.58 15.78 -2.20
CA GLN A 559 31.53 17.14 -1.67
C GLN A 559 30.24 17.83 -2.11
N PRO A 560 29.27 18.05 -1.21
CA PRO A 560 29.24 17.63 0.20
C PRO A 560 29.20 16.10 0.35
N LYS A 561 29.55 15.58 1.53
CA LYS A 561 29.46 14.14 1.83
C LYS A 561 28.06 13.61 1.53
N TYR A 562 27.99 12.44 0.92
CA TYR A 562 26.72 11.86 0.53
C TYR A 562 26.07 11.09 1.68
N PRO A 563 24.77 11.33 2.01
CA PRO A 563 24.10 10.58 3.06
C PRO A 563 23.72 9.17 2.58
N LEU A 564 23.90 8.20 3.44
CA LEU A 564 23.43 6.82 3.27
C LEU A 564 22.38 6.54 4.34
N VAL A 565 21.49 5.58 4.09
CA VAL A 565 20.45 5.18 5.03
C VAL A 565 20.47 3.68 5.28
N SER A 566 20.00 3.29 6.47
CA SER A 566 19.68 1.93 6.85
C SER A 566 18.26 1.96 7.41
N THR A 567 17.32 1.34 6.74
CA THR A 567 15.89 1.49 7.02
C THR A 567 15.25 0.25 7.63
N HIS A 568 15.87 -0.90 7.56
CA HIS A 568 15.47 -2.10 8.28
C HIS A 568 15.73 -2.02 9.81
N GLY A 569 16.37 -0.94 10.28
CA GLY A 569 16.42 -0.53 11.69
C GLY A 569 17.36 -1.33 12.52
N ALA A 570 17.76 -2.42 12.49
CA ALA A 570 18.68 -3.15 13.39
C ALA A 570 19.53 -4.19 12.63
N HIS A 571 19.74 -3.98 11.37
CA HIS A 571 20.41 -4.96 10.52
C HIS A 571 21.74 -4.47 9.96
#